data_edfdb45deff21d386558bf85e763f7cb
#
_entry.id   edfdb45deff21d386558bf85e763f7cb
#
_cell.length_a   1.000
_cell.length_b   1.000
_cell.length_c   1.000
_cell.angle_alpha   90.00
_cell.angle_beta   90.00
_cell.angle_gamma   90.00
#
_symmetry.space_group_name_H-M   'P 1'
#
loop_
_entity.id
_entity.type
_entity.pdbx_description
1 polymer ?
#
loop_
_entity_poly.entity_id
_entity_poly.type
_entity_poly.pdbx_seq_one_letter_code
_entity_poly.pdbx_strand_id
1 'polypeptide(L)'
;MRIHNLTDWPIELQEAAVLRGGGRDMLCPSCNGGRSHERSLSVYANGSFYTAKCWRASCGYFAKVPLDPSAKIGTPQFKPRFFEGSFEPITFRLLHRYNIAVPTTEAFGVQGTAGREAVYMPVYGPAGQERGGMLRYFDGTQPKAVSYKATDQPWQAWHMPDGSQDLDVLVIVEDQLSAMRCWQLGYTAVALLGVNLNSDKAAEIRSTCADMRTLLALDADAFSKALGYAKKYSWLQPVRLEKDLKDSSDAEILERLA
;
A
#
# COMPACT_ATOMS: atom_id res chain seq x y z
N MET A 1 -23.14 10.78 10.89
CA MET A 1 -22.00 10.19 11.61
C MET A 1 -21.91 10.87 12.97
N ARG A 2 -22.15 10.16 14.09
CA ARG A 2 -22.04 10.77 15.43
C ARG A 2 -20.57 10.75 15.83
N ILE A 3 -20.04 11.92 16.21
CA ILE A 3 -18.72 12.02 16.85
C ILE A 3 -18.95 11.66 18.31
N HIS A 4 -18.34 10.58 18.79
CA HIS A 4 -18.42 10.13 20.17
C HIS A 4 -17.19 10.69 20.93
N ASN A 5 -17.32 10.89 22.23
CA ASN A 5 -16.18 11.11 23.11
C ASN A 5 -15.47 9.78 23.38
N LEU A 6 -14.18 9.82 23.69
CA LEU A 6 -13.42 8.61 24.01
C LEU A 6 -14.05 7.83 25.18
N THR A 7 -14.62 8.54 26.14
CA THR A 7 -15.34 8.00 27.29
C THR A 7 -16.61 7.23 26.92
N ASP A 8 -17.14 7.42 25.71
CA ASP A 8 -18.33 6.70 25.23
C ASP A 8 -17.96 5.30 24.66
N TRP A 9 -16.66 5.02 24.55
CA TRP A 9 -16.17 3.74 24.09
C TRP A 9 -16.06 2.74 25.25
N PRO A 10 -16.24 1.43 25.00
CA PRO A 10 -15.88 0.39 25.97
C PRO A 10 -14.45 0.56 26.46
N ILE A 11 -14.20 0.23 27.71
CA ILE A 11 -12.90 0.43 28.39
C ILE A 11 -11.76 -0.21 27.58
N GLU A 12 -11.97 -1.42 27.03
CA GLU A 12 -10.96 -2.13 26.25
C GLU A 12 -10.56 -1.36 24.97
N LEU A 13 -11.52 -0.63 24.38
CA LEU A 13 -11.24 0.22 23.22
C LEU A 13 -10.53 1.51 23.60
N GLN A 14 -10.87 2.08 24.76
CA GLN A 14 -10.17 3.25 25.29
C GLN A 14 -8.71 2.91 25.61
N GLU A 15 -8.47 1.78 26.28
CA GLU A 15 -7.13 1.29 26.57
C GLU A 15 -6.33 0.99 25.31
N ALA A 16 -6.93 0.33 24.32
CA ALA A 16 -6.27 0.07 23.04
C ALA A 16 -5.90 1.37 22.32
N ALA A 17 -6.76 2.38 22.35
CA ALA A 17 -6.51 3.68 21.75
C ALA A 17 -5.39 4.45 22.46
N VAL A 18 -5.49 4.61 23.78
CA VAL A 18 -4.62 5.50 24.57
C VAL A 18 -3.28 4.85 24.92
N LEU A 19 -3.31 3.61 25.42
CA LEU A 19 -2.08 2.97 25.95
C LEU A 19 -1.21 2.32 24.88
N ARG A 20 -1.82 1.89 23.77
CA ARG A 20 -1.14 1.12 22.72
C ARG A 20 -1.07 1.84 21.38
N GLY A 21 -1.63 3.03 21.25
CA GLY A 21 -1.72 3.75 19.97
C GLY A 21 -2.56 3.04 18.91
N GLY A 22 -3.29 2.00 19.32
CA GLY A 22 -4.15 1.15 18.49
C GLY A 22 -4.19 -0.28 18.98
N GLY A 23 -5.13 -1.07 18.46
CA GLY A 23 -5.28 -2.50 18.76
C GLY A 23 -5.91 -3.22 17.60
N ARG A 24 -5.54 -4.47 17.40
CA ARG A 24 -6.12 -5.38 16.40
C ARG A 24 -6.67 -6.62 17.10
N ASP A 25 -7.45 -7.38 16.36
CA ASP A 25 -8.00 -8.65 16.85
C ASP A 25 -8.81 -8.49 18.14
N MET A 26 -9.68 -7.48 18.16
CA MET A 26 -10.58 -7.18 19.27
C MET A 26 -12.01 -7.64 18.94
N LEU A 27 -12.81 -7.91 19.98
CA LEU A 27 -14.23 -8.16 19.80
C LEU A 27 -14.96 -6.85 19.49
N CYS A 28 -15.82 -6.89 18.49
CA CYS A 28 -16.63 -5.72 18.13
C CYS A 28 -17.76 -5.51 19.15
N PRO A 29 -17.93 -4.32 19.74
CA PRO A 29 -18.99 -4.05 20.72
C PRO A 29 -20.40 -4.12 20.12
N SER A 30 -20.51 -4.03 18.79
CA SER A 30 -21.81 -4.08 18.10
C SER A 30 -22.25 -5.49 17.76
N CYS A 31 -21.34 -6.35 17.24
CA CYS A 31 -21.70 -7.69 16.76
C CYS A 31 -21.10 -8.83 17.59
N ASN A 32 -20.29 -8.51 18.60
CA ASN A 32 -19.56 -9.47 19.44
C ASN A 32 -18.87 -10.59 18.66
N GLY A 33 -18.35 -10.26 17.45
CA GLY A 33 -17.71 -11.20 16.54
C GLY A 33 -18.69 -12.16 15.84
N GLY A 34 -20.01 -11.98 15.98
CA GLY A 34 -21.05 -12.84 15.44
C GLY A 34 -21.08 -14.22 16.11
N ARG A 35 -21.60 -15.24 15.44
CA ARG A 35 -21.72 -16.61 15.99
C ARG A 35 -20.36 -17.27 16.28
N SER A 36 -19.31 -16.87 15.58
CA SER A 36 -17.95 -17.42 15.73
C SER A 36 -17.11 -16.68 16.77
N HIS A 37 -17.62 -15.60 17.40
CA HIS A 37 -16.87 -14.69 18.27
C HIS A 37 -15.53 -14.23 17.64
N GLU A 38 -15.56 -13.93 16.35
CA GLU A 38 -14.39 -13.52 15.59
C GLU A 38 -13.88 -12.14 16.05
N ARG A 39 -12.58 -12.07 16.33
CA ARG A 39 -11.90 -10.83 16.75
C ARG A 39 -11.55 -9.97 15.55
N SER A 40 -12.53 -9.35 14.95
CA SER A 40 -12.43 -8.63 13.67
C SER A 40 -12.51 -7.11 13.81
N LEU A 41 -12.39 -6.57 15.02
CA LEU A 41 -12.34 -5.13 15.27
C LEU A 41 -10.90 -4.66 15.35
N SER A 42 -10.60 -3.56 14.67
CA SER A 42 -9.34 -2.84 14.82
C SER A 42 -9.58 -1.42 15.29
N VAL A 43 -8.72 -0.95 16.20
CA VAL A 43 -8.62 0.44 16.64
C VAL A 43 -7.28 0.98 16.14
N TYR A 44 -7.27 2.15 15.56
CA TYR A 44 -6.05 2.79 15.06
C TYR A 44 -6.16 4.32 15.11
N ALA A 45 -5.01 4.98 15.28
CA ALA A 45 -4.91 6.42 15.14
C ALA A 45 -4.85 6.80 13.66
N ASN A 46 -5.61 7.80 13.25
CA ASN A 46 -5.63 8.31 11.90
C ASN A 46 -5.71 9.85 11.93
N GLY A 47 -4.57 10.50 11.77
CA GLY A 47 -4.46 11.94 11.86
C GLY A 47 -4.89 12.46 13.23
N SER A 48 -5.95 13.25 13.29
CA SER A 48 -6.48 13.84 14.53
C SER A 48 -7.53 12.99 15.26
N PHE A 49 -7.66 11.71 14.91
CA PHE A 49 -8.73 10.86 15.44
C PHE A 49 -8.26 9.44 15.74
N TYR A 50 -8.85 8.82 16.78
CA TYR A 50 -8.91 7.38 16.88
C TYR A 50 -10.09 6.86 16.07
N THR A 51 -9.89 5.75 15.38
CA THR A 51 -10.91 5.10 14.56
C THR A 51 -11.03 3.64 14.98
N ALA A 52 -12.23 3.19 15.29
CA ALA A 52 -12.54 1.79 15.51
C ALA A 52 -13.37 1.26 14.33
N LYS A 53 -12.94 0.18 13.70
CA LYS A 53 -13.62 -0.42 12.55
C LYS A 53 -13.73 -1.93 12.70
N CYS A 54 -14.94 -2.44 12.56
CA CYS A 54 -15.17 -3.87 12.42
C CYS A 54 -15.01 -4.28 10.94
N TRP A 55 -14.22 -5.31 10.70
CA TRP A 55 -13.94 -5.81 9.35
C TRP A 55 -14.94 -6.88 8.88
N ARG A 56 -15.90 -7.29 9.73
CA ARG A 56 -16.97 -8.17 9.30
C ARG A 56 -17.89 -7.45 8.33
N ALA A 57 -18.07 -8.02 7.14
CA ALA A 57 -18.88 -7.42 6.08
C ALA A 57 -20.33 -7.12 6.50
N SER A 58 -20.90 -7.95 7.39
CA SER A 58 -22.29 -7.81 7.87
C SER A 58 -22.47 -6.86 9.06
N CYS A 59 -21.38 -6.34 9.67
CA CYS A 59 -21.49 -5.55 10.89
C CYS A 59 -21.57 -4.04 10.65
N GLY A 60 -20.74 -3.52 9.79
CA GLY A 60 -20.69 -2.08 9.46
C GLY A 60 -20.30 -1.16 10.64
N TYR A 61 -19.88 -1.71 11.80
CA TYR A 61 -19.50 -0.88 12.94
C TYR A 61 -18.31 -0.01 12.61
N PHE A 62 -18.49 1.29 12.79
CA PHE A 62 -17.47 2.30 12.61
C PHE A 62 -17.69 3.41 13.66
N ALA A 63 -16.65 3.70 14.44
CA ALA A 63 -16.64 4.79 15.39
C ALA A 63 -15.38 5.64 15.23
N LYS A 64 -15.50 6.94 15.48
CA LYS A 64 -14.43 7.92 15.36
C LYS A 64 -14.48 8.84 16.56
N VAL A 65 -13.32 9.03 17.22
CA VAL A 65 -13.15 9.87 18.41
C VAL A 65 -11.98 10.82 18.16
N PRO A 66 -12.12 12.14 18.45
CA PRO A 66 -11.01 13.07 18.34
C PRO A 66 -9.84 12.65 19.24
N LEU A 67 -8.62 12.74 18.73
CA LEU A 67 -7.42 12.74 19.55
C LEU A 67 -7.45 13.99 20.42
N ASP A 68 -7.13 13.84 21.70
CA ASP A 68 -6.99 15.02 22.57
C ASP A 68 -5.87 15.93 22.00
N PRO A 69 -6.19 17.19 21.66
CA PRO A 69 -5.19 18.11 21.11
C PRO A 69 -4.02 18.38 22.07
N SER A 70 -4.19 18.10 23.37
CA SER A 70 -3.13 18.24 24.39
C SER A 70 -2.20 17.03 24.48
N ALA A 71 -2.64 15.87 24.01
CA ALA A 71 -1.82 14.68 23.91
C ALA A 71 -0.94 14.79 22.67
N LYS A 72 0.29 15.25 22.80
CA LYS A 72 1.34 15.05 21.79
C LYS A 72 1.62 13.57 21.64
N ILE A 73 0.71 12.88 20.96
CA ILE A 73 1.00 11.54 20.45
C ILE A 73 1.93 11.78 19.27
N GLY A 74 3.24 11.72 19.54
CA GLY A 74 4.18 11.55 18.47
C GLY A 74 3.71 10.35 17.68
N THR A 75 3.42 10.54 16.41
CA THR A 75 3.20 9.43 15.46
C THR A 75 4.31 8.44 15.78
N PRO A 76 4.05 7.20 16.18
CA PRO A 76 5.11 6.25 16.39
C PRO A 76 5.85 6.17 15.07
N GLN A 77 7.01 6.79 14.97
CA GLN A 77 7.95 6.55 13.88
C GLN A 77 8.48 5.14 14.11
N PHE A 78 7.65 4.18 13.76
CA PHE A 78 8.09 2.80 13.71
C PHE A 78 9.01 2.71 12.50
N LYS A 79 10.30 2.90 12.74
CA LYS A 79 11.32 2.43 11.82
C LYS A 79 11.42 0.93 12.06
N PRO A 80 11.03 0.08 11.10
CA PRO A 80 11.31 -1.34 11.20
C PRO A 80 12.82 -1.48 11.49
N ARG A 81 13.22 -2.38 12.40
CA ARG A 81 14.63 -2.70 12.59
C ARG A 81 15.08 -3.46 11.36
N PHE A 82 15.84 -2.79 10.51
CA PHE A 82 16.46 -3.41 9.34
C PHE A 82 17.76 -4.09 9.75
N PHE A 83 18.08 -5.16 9.09
CA PHE A 83 19.41 -5.73 9.11
C PHE A 83 20.27 -4.95 8.13
N GLU A 84 21.26 -4.25 8.64
CA GLU A 84 22.35 -3.76 7.81
C GLU A 84 23.14 -4.97 7.31
N GLY A 85 23.13 -5.20 5.99
CA GLY A 85 24.21 -5.89 5.33
C GLY A 85 24.01 -7.32 4.86
N SER A 86 22.84 -7.95 4.93
CA SER A 86 22.67 -9.22 4.23
C SER A 86 21.33 -9.32 3.52
N PHE A 87 21.38 -9.53 2.21
CA PHE A 87 20.26 -10.07 1.45
C PHE A 87 19.99 -11.48 2.01
N GLU A 88 18.98 -11.61 2.84
CA GLU A 88 18.56 -12.91 3.33
C GLU A 88 18.15 -13.81 2.16
N PRO A 89 18.58 -15.09 2.13
CA PRO A 89 18.20 -16.02 1.05
C PRO A 89 16.70 -16.11 0.81
N ILE A 90 15.91 -15.74 1.79
CA ILE A 90 14.46 -15.71 1.73
C ILE A 90 13.95 -14.59 0.81
N THR A 91 14.59 -13.40 0.84
CA THR A 91 14.27 -12.30 -0.06
C THR A 91 14.46 -12.72 -1.51
N PHE A 92 15.54 -13.44 -1.81
CA PHE A 92 15.79 -14.00 -3.14
C PHE A 92 14.70 -14.99 -3.57
N ARG A 93 14.31 -15.93 -2.72
CA ARG A 93 13.27 -16.91 -3.07
C ARG A 93 11.93 -16.26 -3.35
N LEU A 94 11.57 -15.25 -2.57
CA LEU A 94 10.31 -14.53 -2.71
C LEU A 94 10.28 -13.68 -3.99
N LEU A 95 11.38 -13.00 -4.28
CA LEU A 95 11.48 -12.15 -5.48
C LEU A 95 11.62 -13.00 -6.74
N HIS A 96 12.34 -14.11 -6.67
CA HIS A 96 12.40 -15.10 -7.76
C HIS A 96 10.99 -15.65 -8.11
N ARG A 97 10.12 -15.87 -7.11
CA ARG A 97 8.74 -16.29 -7.35
C ARG A 97 7.97 -15.32 -8.27
N TYR A 98 8.26 -14.02 -8.17
CA TYR A 98 7.64 -12.98 -9.00
C TYR A 98 8.50 -12.57 -10.20
N ASN A 99 9.54 -13.33 -10.51
CA ASN A 99 10.47 -13.03 -11.60
C ASN A 99 11.08 -11.62 -11.50
N ILE A 100 11.43 -11.20 -10.27
CA ILE A 100 12.08 -9.92 -10.01
C ILE A 100 13.59 -10.15 -9.86
N ALA A 101 14.38 -9.47 -10.68
CA ALA A 101 15.83 -9.61 -10.71
C ALA A 101 16.49 -8.91 -9.51
N VAL A 102 17.67 -9.40 -9.09
CA VAL A 102 18.44 -8.82 -7.99
C VAL A 102 18.74 -7.33 -8.23
N PRO A 103 19.24 -6.89 -9.42
CA PRO A 103 19.48 -5.46 -9.66
C PRO A 103 18.23 -4.59 -9.46
N THR A 104 17.05 -5.13 -9.78
CA THR A 104 15.76 -4.44 -9.54
C THR A 104 15.54 -4.24 -8.05
N THR A 105 15.76 -5.27 -7.23
CA THR A 105 15.56 -5.16 -5.78
C THR A 105 16.53 -4.19 -5.13
N GLU A 106 17.77 -4.15 -5.60
CA GLU A 106 18.79 -3.20 -5.15
C GLU A 106 18.40 -1.76 -5.52
N ALA A 107 17.99 -1.52 -6.77
CA ALA A 107 17.53 -0.21 -7.24
C ALA A 107 16.34 0.32 -6.43
N PHE A 108 15.49 -0.57 -5.93
CA PHE A 108 14.32 -0.22 -5.10
C PHE A 108 14.61 -0.20 -3.61
N GLY A 109 15.84 -0.45 -3.18
CA GLY A 109 16.20 -0.50 -1.78
C GLY A 109 15.39 -1.53 -0.98
N VAL A 110 14.97 -2.64 -1.62
CA VAL A 110 14.21 -3.70 -0.97
C VAL A 110 15.07 -4.36 0.10
N GLN A 111 14.53 -4.52 1.31
CA GLN A 111 15.26 -5.08 2.45
C GLN A 111 14.51 -6.28 3.01
N GLY A 112 15.22 -7.36 3.29
CA GLY A 112 14.69 -8.49 4.04
C GLY A 112 14.54 -8.13 5.51
N THR A 113 13.64 -8.82 6.21
CA THR A 113 13.48 -8.66 7.66
C THR A 113 13.95 -9.90 8.38
N ALA A 114 14.70 -9.73 9.48
CA ALA A 114 15.18 -10.85 10.26
C ALA A 114 14.06 -11.63 10.92
N GLY A 115 14.19 -12.94 10.90
CA GLY A 115 13.34 -13.87 11.63
C GLY A 115 11.91 -13.99 11.11
N ARG A 116 11.58 -13.37 9.96
CA ARG A 116 10.28 -13.48 9.29
C ARG A 116 10.44 -13.59 7.77
N GLU A 117 9.52 -14.29 7.13
CA GLU A 117 9.39 -14.26 5.67
C GLU A 117 8.67 -12.96 5.23
N ALA A 118 9.39 -11.84 5.32
CA ALA A 118 8.85 -10.55 4.96
C ALA A 118 9.92 -9.68 4.28
N VAL A 119 9.48 -8.76 3.44
CA VAL A 119 10.34 -7.75 2.82
C VAL A 119 9.78 -6.36 3.09
N TYR A 120 10.67 -5.43 3.35
CA TYR A 120 10.37 -4.02 3.37
C TYR A 120 10.68 -3.41 2.01
N MET A 121 9.73 -2.66 1.49
CA MET A 121 9.84 -1.95 0.22
C MET A 121 9.64 -0.46 0.50
N PRO A 122 10.68 0.38 0.39
CA PRO A 122 10.56 1.82 0.52
C PRO A 122 9.53 2.38 -0.45
N VAL A 123 8.86 3.44 -0.04
CA VAL A 123 7.92 4.21 -0.88
C VAL A 123 8.55 5.54 -1.18
N TYR A 124 8.91 5.75 -2.45
CA TYR A 124 9.50 6.99 -2.91
C TYR A 124 8.48 7.87 -3.63
N GLY A 125 8.68 9.17 -3.59
CA GLY A 125 7.98 10.14 -4.41
C GLY A 125 8.69 10.38 -5.75
N PRO A 126 8.14 11.26 -6.62
CA PRO A 126 8.66 11.47 -7.97
C PRO A 126 10.07 12.07 -8.04
N ALA A 127 10.52 12.76 -6.98
CA ALA A 127 11.88 13.31 -6.87
C ALA A 127 12.82 12.40 -6.06
N GLY A 128 12.47 11.11 -5.86
CA GLY A 128 13.27 10.15 -5.09
C GLY A 128 13.23 10.34 -3.57
N GLN A 129 12.39 11.25 -3.07
CA GLN A 129 12.23 11.47 -1.63
C GLN A 129 11.48 10.29 -0.99
N GLU A 130 11.98 9.78 0.12
CA GLU A 130 11.31 8.72 0.87
C GLU A 130 10.01 9.25 1.52
N ARG A 131 8.91 8.54 1.33
CA ARG A 131 7.58 8.83 1.88
C ARG A 131 7.15 7.82 2.94
N GLY A 132 7.98 6.81 3.19
CA GLY A 132 7.74 5.70 4.10
C GLY A 132 8.02 4.37 3.45
N GLY A 133 7.28 3.33 3.80
CA GLY A 133 7.48 2.01 3.21
C GLY A 133 6.34 1.04 3.45
N MET A 134 6.40 -0.07 2.75
CA MET A 134 5.50 -1.21 2.87
C MET A 134 6.27 -2.41 3.40
N LEU A 135 5.83 -2.99 4.49
CA LEU A 135 6.29 -4.30 4.95
C LEU A 135 5.31 -5.35 4.42
N ARG A 136 5.79 -6.26 3.59
CA ARG A 136 4.99 -7.33 3.00
C ARG A 136 5.40 -8.68 3.56
N TYR A 137 4.43 -9.40 4.09
CA TYR A 137 4.60 -10.74 4.65
C TYR A 137 4.33 -11.83 3.62
N PHE A 138 5.08 -12.91 3.70
CA PHE A 138 4.94 -14.08 2.85
C PHE A 138 4.74 -15.38 3.65
N ASP A 139 4.78 -15.28 4.98
CA ASP A 139 4.59 -16.36 5.95
C ASP A 139 3.13 -16.64 6.30
N GLY A 140 2.18 -16.04 5.58
CA GLY A 140 0.76 -16.16 5.86
C GLY A 140 0.21 -15.15 6.88
N THR A 141 1.08 -14.30 7.46
CA THR A 141 0.65 -13.23 8.38
C THR A 141 -0.41 -12.33 7.76
N GLN A 142 -1.43 -11.96 8.54
CA GLN A 142 -2.46 -11.03 8.14
C GLN A 142 -2.35 -9.72 8.96
N PRO A 143 -2.56 -8.57 8.34
CA PRO A 143 -2.72 -8.36 6.89
C PRO A 143 -1.43 -8.70 6.12
N LYS A 144 -1.55 -9.10 4.86
CA LYS A 144 -0.41 -9.43 3.98
C LYS A 144 0.63 -8.31 3.85
N ALA A 145 0.22 -7.05 4.09
CA ALA A 145 1.12 -5.90 4.04
C ALA A 145 0.72 -4.84 5.07
N VAL A 146 1.72 -4.14 5.60
CA VAL A 146 1.56 -3.02 6.54
C VAL A 146 2.28 -1.80 6.00
N SER A 147 1.58 -0.66 5.98
CA SER A 147 2.12 0.62 5.51
C SER A 147 2.71 1.42 6.65
N TYR A 148 3.86 2.03 6.41
CA TYR A 148 4.54 2.97 7.31
C TYR A 148 4.68 4.31 6.59
N LYS A 149 3.71 5.20 6.79
CA LYS A 149 3.69 6.50 6.15
C LYS A 149 4.53 7.50 6.93
N ALA A 150 5.56 8.05 6.29
CA ALA A 150 6.47 9.02 6.92
C ALA A 150 6.06 10.49 6.68
N THR A 151 5.19 10.76 5.71
CA THR A 151 4.78 12.11 5.32
C THR A 151 3.28 12.18 5.04
N ASP A 152 2.73 13.41 4.95
CA ASP A 152 1.36 13.66 4.52
C ASP A 152 1.21 13.80 2.99
N GLN A 153 2.30 13.64 2.24
CA GLN A 153 2.30 13.65 0.79
C GLN A 153 1.45 12.50 0.21
N PRO A 154 1.02 12.58 -1.06
CA PRO A 154 0.27 11.52 -1.72
C PRO A 154 0.95 10.16 -1.53
N TRP A 155 0.20 9.15 -1.04
CA TRP A 155 0.72 7.83 -0.73
C TRP A 155 0.72 6.93 -1.96
N GLN A 156 1.77 7.06 -2.77
CA GLN A 156 2.07 6.25 -3.94
C GLN A 156 3.58 6.12 -4.11
N ALA A 157 4.03 5.01 -4.69
CA ALA A 157 5.44 4.74 -4.90
C ALA A 157 5.81 4.95 -6.37
N TRP A 158 6.83 5.76 -6.61
CA TRP A 158 7.38 6.02 -7.92
C TRP A 158 8.58 5.11 -8.20
N HIS A 159 8.61 4.54 -9.39
CA HIS A 159 9.67 3.67 -9.87
C HIS A 159 10.08 4.14 -11.27
N MET A 160 11.20 4.86 -11.31
CA MET A 160 11.77 5.39 -12.55
C MET A 160 13.03 4.62 -12.86
N PRO A 161 13.26 4.18 -14.11
CA PRO A 161 14.52 3.61 -14.50
C PRO A 161 15.64 4.65 -14.39
N ASP A 162 16.82 4.25 -13.94
CA ASP A 162 18.01 5.08 -13.97
C ASP A 162 18.48 5.24 -15.41
N GLY A 163 18.37 6.46 -15.95
CA GLY A 163 18.94 6.86 -17.25
C GLY A 163 18.24 6.31 -18.49
N SER A 164 17.95 7.20 -19.41
CA SER A 164 17.73 6.99 -20.86
C SER A 164 17.07 5.68 -21.32
N GLN A 165 16.00 5.22 -20.75
CA GLN A 165 15.18 4.24 -21.43
C GLN A 165 14.06 4.96 -22.16
N ASP A 166 14.04 4.78 -23.48
CA ASP A 166 13.25 5.54 -24.46
C ASP A 166 11.73 5.23 -24.43
N LEU A 167 11.21 4.70 -23.33
CA LEU A 167 9.80 4.42 -23.24
C LEU A 167 9.09 5.60 -22.58
N ASP A 168 8.56 6.50 -23.41
CA ASP A 168 7.64 7.57 -22.98
C ASP A 168 6.29 7.01 -22.49
N VAL A 169 6.34 5.93 -21.74
CA VAL A 169 5.18 5.22 -21.22
C VAL A 169 5.25 5.14 -19.71
N LEU A 170 4.25 5.69 -19.06
CA LEU A 170 3.99 5.51 -17.64
C LEU A 170 2.96 4.40 -17.41
N VAL A 171 3.28 3.44 -16.56
CA VAL A 171 2.35 2.39 -16.14
C VAL A 171 1.94 2.61 -14.68
N ILE A 172 0.66 2.82 -14.45
CA ILE A 172 0.09 2.93 -13.11
C ILE A 172 -0.44 1.57 -12.70
N VAL A 173 0.08 1.02 -11.61
CA VAL A 173 -0.26 -0.32 -11.09
C VAL A 173 -0.76 -0.27 -9.65
N GLU A 174 -1.27 -1.38 -9.13
CA GLU A 174 -1.78 -1.44 -7.77
C GLU A 174 -0.68 -1.54 -6.72
N ASP A 175 0.30 -2.43 -6.91
CA ASP A 175 1.33 -2.74 -5.91
C ASP A 175 2.77 -2.59 -6.43
N GLN A 176 3.73 -2.56 -5.49
CA GLN A 176 5.14 -2.37 -5.80
C GLN A 176 5.77 -3.55 -6.55
N LEU A 177 5.29 -4.79 -6.38
CA LEU A 177 5.82 -5.93 -7.11
C LEU A 177 5.48 -5.82 -8.60
N SER A 178 4.25 -5.44 -8.92
CA SER A 178 3.82 -5.14 -10.30
C SER A 178 4.62 -3.98 -10.90
N ALA A 179 4.89 -2.92 -10.10
CA ALA A 179 5.72 -1.81 -10.54
C ALA A 179 7.17 -2.21 -10.82
N MET A 180 7.78 -3.05 -9.97
CA MET A 180 9.13 -3.59 -10.21
C MET A 180 9.21 -4.39 -11.51
N ARG A 181 8.16 -5.17 -11.82
CA ARG A 181 8.07 -5.92 -13.08
C ARG A 181 8.04 -4.99 -14.30
N CYS A 182 7.23 -3.92 -14.24
CA CYS A 182 7.19 -2.92 -15.31
C CYS A 182 8.53 -2.20 -15.46
N TRP A 183 9.13 -1.77 -14.34
CA TRP A 183 10.43 -1.09 -14.35
C TRP A 183 11.54 -1.96 -14.94
N GLN A 184 11.58 -3.24 -14.58
CA GLN A 184 12.56 -4.21 -15.09
C GLN A 184 12.49 -4.35 -16.62
N LEU A 185 11.34 -4.07 -17.21
CA LEU A 185 11.10 -4.07 -18.65
C LEU A 185 11.23 -2.67 -19.28
N GLY A 186 11.72 -1.67 -18.51
CA GLY A 186 12.05 -0.35 -19.01
C GLY A 186 10.91 0.68 -18.92
N TYR A 187 9.77 0.35 -18.32
CA TYR A 187 8.69 1.31 -18.12
C TYR A 187 8.93 2.19 -16.89
N THR A 188 8.54 3.47 -16.97
CA THR A 188 8.28 4.24 -15.76
C THR A 188 7.02 3.68 -15.10
N ALA A 189 7.06 3.45 -13.80
CA ALA A 189 5.94 2.85 -13.10
C ALA A 189 5.57 3.61 -11.81
N VAL A 190 4.27 3.62 -11.49
CA VAL A 190 3.74 4.16 -10.24
C VAL A 190 2.84 3.13 -9.59
N ALA A 191 3.19 2.69 -8.38
CA ALA A 191 2.33 1.85 -7.57
C ALA A 191 1.39 2.71 -6.72
N LEU A 192 0.09 2.56 -6.89
CA LEU A 192 -0.92 3.29 -6.12
C LEU A 192 -0.98 2.85 -4.65
N LEU A 193 -0.38 1.70 -4.32
CA LEU A 193 -0.43 1.05 -3.00
C LEU A 193 -1.89 0.76 -2.59
N GLY A 194 -2.59 0.12 -3.49
CA GLY A 194 -4.02 -0.19 -3.49
C GLY A 194 -4.71 0.34 -4.74
N VAL A 195 -6.03 0.18 -4.80
CA VAL A 195 -6.84 0.51 -6.01
C VAL A 195 -7.31 1.97 -6.08
N ASN A 196 -6.90 2.83 -5.13
CA ASN A 196 -7.47 4.17 -4.98
C ASN A 196 -6.62 5.23 -5.69
N LEU A 197 -7.18 5.82 -6.74
CA LEU A 197 -6.64 7.00 -7.43
C LEU A 197 -7.50 8.21 -7.08
N ASN A 198 -7.18 8.88 -5.96
CA ASN A 198 -7.83 10.12 -5.57
C ASN A 198 -7.29 11.32 -6.40
N SER A 199 -7.88 12.52 -6.18
CA SER A 199 -7.51 13.73 -6.91
C SER A 199 -6.04 14.12 -6.73
N ASP A 200 -5.50 13.96 -5.52
CA ASP A 200 -4.14 14.39 -5.19
C ASP A 200 -3.10 13.50 -5.88
N LYS A 201 -3.30 12.16 -5.82
CA LYS A 201 -2.48 11.21 -6.58
C LYS A 201 -2.54 11.47 -8.08
N ALA A 202 -3.76 11.68 -8.62
CA ALA A 202 -3.96 11.94 -10.04
C ALA A 202 -3.27 13.23 -10.48
N ALA A 203 -3.37 14.29 -9.68
CA ALA A 203 -2.73 15.58 -9.96
C ALA A 203 -1.19 15.45 -9.94
N GLU A 204 -0.62 14.78 -8.93
CA GLU A 204 0.82 14.57 -8.86
C GLU A 204 1.32 13.73 -10.05
N ILE A 205 0.64 12.64 -10.40
CA ILE A 205 1.01 11.81 -11.55
C ILE A 205 0.98 12.65 -12.83
N ARG A 206 -0.11 13.38 -13.05
CA ARG A 206 -0.28 14.19 -14.26
C ARG A 206 0.76 15.31 -14.35
N SER A 207 1.11 15.97 -13.25
CA SER A 207 2.11 17.05 -13.24
C SER A 207 3.53 16.53 -13.47
N THR A 208 3.83 15.31 -13.04
CA THR A 208 5.18 14.72 -13.19
C THR A 208 5.39 14.11 -14.58
N CYS A 209 4.36 13.52 -15.18
CA CYS A 209 4.44 12.78 -16.45
C CYS A 209 3.44 13.31 -17.48
N ALA A 210 3.38 14.66 -17.64
CA ALA A 210 2.40 15.32 -18.52
C ALA A 210 2.45 14.83 -19.97
N ASP A 211 3.63 14.54 -20.47
CA ASP A 211 3.90 14.22 -21.88
C ASP A 211 3.98 12.70 -22.14
N MET A 212 3.89 11.87 -21.11
CA MET A 212 3.95 10.43 -21.25
C MET A 212 2.59 9.81 -21.58
N ARG A 213 2.58 8.80 -22.45
CA ARG A 213 1.45 7.91 -22.61
C ARG A 213 1.23 7.17 -21.28
N THR A 214 0.04 7.30 -20.69
CA THR A 214 -0.22 6.76 -19.36
C THR A 214 -1.20 5.60 -19.41
N LEU A 215 -0.73 4.42 -19.02
CA LEU A 215 -1.50 3.19 -18.90
C LEU A 215 -1.94 2.96 -17.46
N LEU A 216 -3.19 2.59 -17.26
CA LEU A 216 -3.72 2.20 -15.94
C LEU A 216 -3.98 0.69 -15.93
N ALA A 217 -3.03 -0.06 -15.36
CA ALA A 217 -2.99 -1.51 -15.31
C ALA A 217 -3.17 -2.00 -13.86
N LEU A 218 -4.39 -1.86 -13.32
CA LEU A 218 -4.75 -2.39 -12.01
C LEU A 218 -4.89 -3.93 -12.07
N ASP A 219 -4.84 -4.58 -10.91
CA ASP A 219 -4.99 -6.05 -10.81
C ASP A 219 -6.28 -6.53 -11.51
N ALA A 220 -6.30 -7.76 -11.95
CA ALA A 220 -7.33 -8.29 -12.88
C ALA A 220 -8.77 -8.10 -12.37
N ASP A 221 -8.99 -8.19 -11.07
CA ASP A 221 -10.29 -7.99 -10.43
C ASP A 221 -10.72 -6.51 -10.29
N ALA A 222 -9.78 -5.57 -10.48
CA ALA A 222 -10.02 -4.13 -10.34
C ALA A 222 -10.26 -3.40 -11.69
N PHE A 223 -10.39 -4.10 -12.81
CA PHE A 223 -10.56 -3.48 -14.13
C PHE A 223 -11.77 -2.54 -14.23
N SER A 224 -12.88 -2.85 -13.56
CA SER A 224 -14.06 -1.96 -13.52
C SER A 224 -13.74 -0.60 -12.90
N LYS A 225 -12.85 -0.55 -11.91
CA LYS A 225 -12.35 0.71 -11.33
C LYS A 225 -11.45 1.46 -12.29
N ALA A 226 -10.57 0.74 -13.02
CA ALA A 226 -9.73 1.36 -14.04
C ALA A 226 -10.57 2.07 -15.11
N LEU A 227 -11.64 1.45 -15.58
CA LEU A 227 -12.61 2.08 -16.50
C LEU A 227 -13.28 3.31 -15.88
N GLY A 228 -13.63 3.26 -14.60
CA GLY A 228 -14.21 4.40 -13.89
C GLY A 228 -13.24 5.59 -13.83
N TYR A 229 -11.96 5.34 -13.58
CA TYR A 229 -10.93 6.39 -13.58
C TYR A 229 -10.66 6.92 -14.98
N ALA A 230 -10.61 6.08 -16.01
CA ALA A 230 -10.44 6.53 -17.40
C ALA A 230 -11.59 7.44 -17.89
N LYS A 231 -12.82 7.20 -17.43
CA LYS A 231 -13.95 8.12 -17.67
C LYS A 231 -13.77 9.46 -16.98
N LYS A 232 -13.14 9.49 -15.81
CA LYS A 232 -12.90 10.71 -15.02
C LYS A 232 -11.67 11.48 -15.51
N TYR A 233 -10.64 10.78 -15.93
CA TYR A 233 -9.35 11.32 -16.32
C TYR A 233 -9.00 10.87 -17.76
N SER A 234 -9.26 11.73 -18.75
CA SER A 234 -9.14 11.40 -20.18
C SER A 234 -7.71 11.06 -20.64
N TRP A 235 -6.70 11.36 -19.83
CA TRP A 235 -5.29 11.04 -20.09
C TRP A 235 -4.90 9.61 -19.69
N LEU A 236 -5.80 8.86 -19.04
CA LEU A 236 -5.58 7.47 -18.64
C LEU A 236 -6.11 6.51 -19.70
N GLN A 237 -5.30 5.53 -20.07
CA GLN A 237 -5.69 4.40 -20.90
C GLN A 237 -5.81 3.15 -20.04
N PRO A 238 -7.02 2.61 -19.82
CA PRO A 238 -7.19 1.43 -18.99
C PRO A 238 -6.72 0.18 -19.73
N VAL A 239 -5.89 -0.62 -19.08
CA VAL A 239 -5.40 -1.90 -19.60
C VAL A 239 -6.13 -3.03 -18.88
N ARG A 240 -6.70 -3.96 -19.66
CA ARG A 240 -7.33 -5.16 -19.09
C ARG A 240 -6.28 -6.24 -18.90
N LEU A 241 -6.09 -6.65 -17.67
CA LEU A 241 -5.22 -7.77 -17.31
C LEU A 241 -6.04 -9.06 -17.16
N GLU A 242 -5.48 -10.20 -17.54
CA GLU A 242 -6.05 -11.53 -17.29
C GLU A 242 -5.56 -12.09 -15.96
N LYS A 243 -4.33 -11.72 -15.57
CA LYS A 243 -3.70 -11.99 -14.28
C LYS A 243 -2.85 -10.79 -13.88
N ASP A 244 -2.50 -10.69 -12.62
CA ASP A 244 -1.70 -9.58 -12.11
C ASP A 244 -0.32 -9.53 -12.78
N LEU A 245 0.21 -8.33 -13.03
CA LEU A 245 1.51 -8.18 -13.71
C LEU A 245 2.66 -8.85 -12.97
N LYS A 246 2.62 -8.87 -11.63
CA LYS A 246 3.60 -9.59 -10.80
C LYS A 246 3.62 -11.11 -11.02
N ASP A 247 2.52 -11.67 -11.51
CA ASP A 247 2.35 -13.10 -11.80
C ASP A 247 2.47 -13.42 -13.30
N SER A 248 2.75 -12.41 -14.13
CA SER A 248 2.88 -12.51 -15.59
C SER A 248 4.34 -12.70 -16.03
N SER A 249 4.55 -13.38 -17.17
CA SER A 249 5.85 -13.44 -17.82
C SER A 249 6.20 -12.10 -18.47
N ASP A 250 7.49 -11.87 -18.79
CA ASP A 250 7.95 -10.65 -19.45
C ASP A 250 7.24 -10.45 -20.79
N ALA A 251 7.08 -11.53 -21.57
CA ALA A 251 6.40 -11.50 -22.87
C ALA A 251 4.94 -11.07 -22.74
N GLU A 252 4.21 -11.60 -21.75
CA GLU A 252 2.81 -11.23 -21.49
C GLU A 252 2.70 -9.76 -21.06
N ILE A 253 3.64 -9.27 -20.24
CA ILE A 253 3.65 -7.87 -19.81
C ILE A 253 3.88 -6.96 -21.03
N LEU A 254 4.89 -7.25 -21.85
CA LEU A 254 5.22 -6.47 -23.04
C LEU A 254 4.05 -6.45 -24.03
N GLU A 255 3.41 -7.61 -24.29
CA GLU A 255 2.24 -7.70 -25.16
C GLU A 255 1.07 -6.86 -24.66
N ARG A 256 0.82 -6.85 -23.35
CA ARG A 256 -0.32 -6.14 -22.76
C ARG A 256 -0.13 -4.64 -22.65
N LEU A 257 1.11 -4.18 -22.53
CA LEU A 257 1.44 -2.77 -22.34
C LEU A 257 1.87 -2.07 -23.65
N ALA A 258 2.03 -2.80 -24.75
CA ALA A 258 2.28 -2.24 -26.06
C ALA A 258 1.05 -1.43 -26.55
#